data_f4a56d51aec76a13d74cd0e2b6c8aa2c
#
_entry.id   f4a56d51aec76a13d74cd0e2b6c8aa2c
#
_cell.length_a   1.000
_cell.length_b   1.000
_cell.length_c   1.000
_cell.angle_alpha   90.00
_cell.angle_beta   90.00
_cell.angle_gamma   90.00
#
_symmetry.space_group_name_H-M   'P 1'
#
loop_
_entity.id
_entity.type
_entity.pdbx_description
1 polymer ?
#
loop_
_entity_poly.entity_id
_entity_poly.type
_entity_poly.pdbx_seq_one_letter_code
_entity_poly.pdbx_strand_id
1 'polypeptide(L)'
;MDEVTTMPSDDVPDLQHKVQRKLGRCLLRLQQYEQLLKAFVVDGELTGPVDQLTIIREQKIASTQKKTMGMLVGMLTESFLTQSPKNEESQTPTDFADQAWLSYRHQLEMPAEHYEATKVAINELVGLRNKLVHHFIEHFDLWSESGCQAADGFLEESYQTINRHCLNLQCWAKAMIEARAQMDSFIQSQIFEGELDGIRVDGSVDWPASGICGCLREAEIKFAEDGWTRLQTVIRWIGDAYPDTDAQALRLQQLETCPARVTAVRNTKNPC
;
A
#
# COMPACT_ATOMS: atom_id res chain seq x y z
N MET A 1 -57.34 0.35 42.14
CA MET A 1 -56.34 0.12 41.08
C MET A 1 -55.00 0.18 41.80
N ASP A 2 -54.52 -0.98 42.23
CA ASP A 2 -53.27 -1.08 42.96
C ASP A 2 -52.12 -1.05 41.94
N GLU A 3 -51.37 0.01 41.99
CA GLU A 3 -50.13 0.14 41.26
C GLU A 3 -49.10 -0.80 41.91
N VAL A 4 -48.93 -1.97 41.27
CA VAL A 4 -47.89 -2.92 41.65
C VAL A 4 -46.53 -2.24 41.34
N THR A 5 -45.99 -1.56 42.32
CA THR A 5 -44.61 -1.09 42.29
C THR A 5 -43.71 -2.36 42.38
N THR A 6 -43.34 -2.88 41.22
CA THR A 6 -42.38 -3.98 41.13
C THR A 6 -41.02 -3.43 41.60
N MET A 7 -40.61 -3.81 42.81
CA MET A 7 -39.23 -3.53 43.28
C MET A 7 -38.26 -4.14 42.28
N PRO A 8 -37.19 -3.42 41.87
CA PRO A 8 -36.14 -4.02 41.02
C PRO A 8 -35.60 -5.24 41.74
N SER A 9 -35.49 -6.36 41.03
CA SER A 9 -34.81 -7.55 41.58
C SER A 9 -33.40 -7.20 41.99
N ASP A 10 -32.89 -7.75 43.11
CA ASP A 10 -31.53 -7.51 43.62
C ASP A 10 -30.43 -7.85 42.59
N ASP A 11 -30.80 -8.55 41.49
CA ASP A 11 -29.92 -8.99 40.41
C ASP A 11 -29.64 -7.92 39.32
N VAL A 12 -30.47 -6.86 39.23
CA VAL A 12 -30.31 -5.84 38.16
C VAL A 12 -28.97 -5.11 38.22
N PRO A 13 -28.44 -4.70 39.38
CA PRO A 13 -27.10 -4.06 39.45
C PRO A 13 -25.98 -4.97 38.93
N ASP A 14 -26.01 -6.25 39.23
CA ASP A 14 -25.00 -7.20 38.73
C ASP A 14 -25.07 -7.41 37.22
N LEU A 15 -26.29 -7.45 36.67
CA LEU A 15 -26.50 -7.49 35.22
C LEU A 15 -26.03 -6.22 34.53
N GLN A 16 -26.27 -5.04 35.13
CA GLN A 16 -25.75 -3.76 34.62
C GLN A 16 -24.22 -3.75 34.59
N HIS A 17 -23.54 -4.20 35.65
CA HIS A 17 -22.09 -4.32 35.69
C HIS A 17 -21.56 -5.29 34.61
N LYS A 18 -22.26 -6.38 34.38
CA LYS A 18 -21.91 -7.35 33.32
C LYS A 18 -22.02 -6.71 31.95
N VAL A 19 -23.11 -5.99 31.67
CA VAL A 19 -23.33 -5.25 30.41
C VAL A 19 -22.25 -4.19 30.20
N GLN A 20 -21.96 -3.36 31.21
CA GLN A 20 -20.92 -2.33 31.15
C GLN A 20 -19.55 -2.92 30.82
N ARG A 21 -19.17 -4.03 31.45
CA ARG A 21 -17.90 -4.73 31.18
C ARG A 21 -17.84 -5.26 29.74
N LYS A 22 -18.94 -5.87 29.23
CA LYS A 22 -18.99 -6.37 27.85
C LYS A 22 -18.97 -5.22 26.84
N LEU A 23 -19.68 -4.12 27.08
CA LEU A 23 -19.63 -2.93 26.28
C LEU A 23 -18.19 -2.36 26.21
N GLY A 24 -17.53 -2.22 27.35
CA GLY A 24 -16.13 -1.82 27.40
C GLY A 24 -15.20 -2.72 26.56
N ARG A 25 -15.42 -4.03 26.64
CA ARG A 25 -14.67 -5.02 25.82
C ARG A 25 -14.90 -4.82 24.33
N CYS A 26 -16.14 -4.58 23.89
CA CYS A 26 -16.47 -4.29 22.48
C CYS A 26 -15.79 -3.00 22.01
N LEU A 27 -15.88 -1.92 22.81
CA LEU A 27 -15.29 -0.63 22.47
C LEU A 27 -13.76 -0.69 22.37
N LEU A 28 -13.09 -1.37 23.28
CA LEU A 28 -11.64 -1.59 23.22
C LEU A 28 -11.24 -2.38 21.99
N ARG A 29 -12.02 -3.40 21.62
CA ARG A 29 -11.74 -4.18 20.42
C ARG A 29 -11.96 -3.38 19.13
N LEU A 30 -12.97 -2.51 19.08
CA LEU A 30 -13.18 -1.55 17.98
C LEU A 30 -12.02 -0.55 17.86
N GLN A 31 -11.51 -0.03 18.97
CA GLN A 31 -10.35 0.85 18.97
C GLN A 31 -9.11 0.15 18.41
N GLN A 32 -8.88 -1.12 18.79
CA GLN A 32 -7.79 -1.93 18.23
C GLN A 32 -7.96 -2.11 16.72
N TYR A 33 -9.18 -2.39 16.25
CA TYR A 33 -9.49 -2.47 14.83
C TYR A 33 -9.19 -1.16 14.10
N GLU A 34 -9.64 -0.03 14.65
CA GLU A 34 -9.40 1.30 14.07
C GLU A 34 -7.91 1.65 13.99
N GLN A 35 -7.14 1.34 15.04
CA GLN A 35 -5.69 1.54 15.04
C GLN A 35 -4.99 0.68 13.97
N LEU A 36 -5.38 -0.59 13.87
CA LEU A 36 -4.83 -1.48 12.85
C LEU A 36 -5.21 -1.03 11.44
N LEU A 37 -6.44 -0.54 11.25
CA LEU A 37 -6.90 -0.01 9.97
C LEU A 37 -6.14 1.27 9.58
N LYS A 38 -5.85 2.16 10.54
CA LYS A 38 -4.99 3.33 10.32
C LYS A 38 -3.60 2.93 9.86
N ALA A 39 -2.97 1.98 10.54
CA ALA A 39 -1.66 1.47 10.15
C ALA A 39 -1.69 0.83 8.74
N PHE A 40 -2.71 0.01 8.46
CA PHE A 40 -2.89 -0.62 7.16
C PHE A 40 -3.00 0.41 6.02
N VAL A 41 -3.82 1.45 6.19
CA VAL A 41 -4.00 2.51 5.19
C VAL A 41 -2.71 3.32 4.99
N VAL A 42 -1.95 3.59 6.06
CA VAL A 42 -0.68 4.31 5.98
C VAL A 42 0.36 3.50 5.22
N ASP A 43 0.53 2.24 5.59
CA ASP A 43 1.61 1.41 5.08
C ASP A 43 1.24 0.68 3.77
N GLY A 44 -0.04 0.66 3.38
CA GLY A 44 -0.50 -0.01 2.16
C GLY A 44 -0.18 0.71 0.86
N GLU A 45 0.18 1.98 0.91
CA GLU A 45 0.53 2.77 -0.28
C GLU A 45 1.58 3.81 0.08
N LEU A 46 2.61 3.93 -0.75
CA LEU A 46 3.62 4.97 -0.65
C LEU A 46 4.09 5.35 -2.05
N THR A 47 4.05 6.64 -2.37
CA THR A 47 4.42 7.16 -3.69
C THR A 47 5.12 8.49 -3.51
N GLY A 48 6.28 8.65 -4.15
CA GLY A 48 7.03 9.90 -4.12
C GLY A 48 8.52 9.73 -4.46
N PRO A 49 9.26 10.84 -4.45
CA PRO A 49 10.72 10.82 -4.56
C PRO A 49 11.34 10.02 -3.40
N VAL A 50 12.36 9.23 -3.71
CA VAL A 50 12.98 8.31 -2.73
C VAL A 50 13.52 9.05 -1.51
N ASP A 51 14.12 10.23 -1.70
CA ASP A 51 14.67 11.09 -0.65
C ASP A 51 13.58 11.74 0.25
N GLN A 52 12.32 11.78 -0.19
CA GLN A 52 11.19 12.38 0.52
C GLN A 52 10.22 11.36 1.12
N LEU A 53 10.40 10.07 0.88
CA LEU A 53 9.44 9.04 1.31
C LEU A 53 9.17 9.05 2.81
N THR A 54 10.16 9.32 3.64
CA THR A 54 10.00 9.44 5.11
C THR A 54 9.05 10.58 5.46
N ILE A 55 9.24 11.75 4.87
CA ILE A 55 8.41 12.94 5.10
C ILE A 55 6.96 12.68 4.64
N ILE A 56 6.81 12.09 3.44
CA ILE A 56 5.51 11.74 2.88
C ILE A 56 4.77 10.75 3.79
N ARG A 57 5.48 9.74 4.32
CA ARG A 57 4.91 8.78 5.25
C ARG A 57 4.46 9.44 6.56
N GLU A 58 5.26 10.32 7.13
CA GLU A 58 4.92 11.06 8.35
C GLU A 58 3.67 11.95 8.16
N GLN A 59 3.58 12.66 7.04
CA GLN A 59 2.40 13.44 6.68
C GLN A 59 1.16 12.57 6.52
N LYS A 60 1.30 11.39 5.92
CA LYS A 60 0.22 10.41 5.77
C LYS A 60 -0.24 9.89 7.13
N ILE A 61 0.67 9.59 8.05
CA ILE A 61 0.37 9.21 9.44
C ILE A 61 -0.47 10.32 10.11
N ALA A 62 0.02 11.56 10.08
CA ALA A 62 -0.63 12.70 10.73
C ALA A 62 -2.05 12.98 10.17
N SER A 63 -2.23 12.86 8.86
CA SER A 63 -3.52 13.03 8.20
C SER A 63 -4.49 11.88 8.51
N THR A 64 -3.98 10.65 8.58
CA THR A 64 -4.78 9.45 8.81
C THR A 64 -5.28 9.36 10.25
N GLN A 65 -4.50 9.85 11.22
CA GLN A 65 -4.91 9.87 12.62
C GLN A 65 -6.22 10.65 12.88
N LYS A 66 -6.49 11.67 12.09
CA LYS A 66 -7.70 12.51 12.21
C LYS A 66 -8.94 11.91 11.53
N LYS A 67 -8.80 10.81 10.81
CA LYS A 67 -9.89 10.20 10.06
C LYS A 67 -10.76 9.33 10.97
N THR A 68 -12.08 9.38 10.73
CA THR A 68 -13.05 8.49 11.38
C THR A 68 -12.96 7.07 10.80
N MET A 69 -13.46 6.09 11.54
CA MET A 69 -13.54 4.70 11.07
C MET A 69 -14.24 4.57 9.71
N GLY A 70 -15.34 5.30 9.47
CA GLY A 70 -16.05 5.29 8.18
C GLY A 70 -15.20 5.80 7.03
N MET A 71 -14.42 6.89 7.24
CA MET A 71 -13.49 7.40 6.22
C MET A 71 -12.38 6.40 5.92
N LEU A 72 -11.85 5.73 6.93
CA LEU A 72 -10.81 4.71 6.77
C LEU A 72 -11.33 3.48 6.02
N VAL A 73 -12.57 3.07 6.32
CA VAL A 73 -13.25 1.97 5.60
C VAL A 73 -13.48 2.34 4.13
N GLY A 74 -13.88 3.58 3.83
CA GLY A 74 -13.96 4.07 2.45
C GLY A 74 -12.62 3.92 1.73
N MET A 75 -11.53 4.40 2.34
CA MET A 75 -10.18 4.25 1.76
C MET A 75 -9.79 2.79 1.56
N LEU A 76 -10.07 1.91 2.53
CA LEU A 76 -9.78 0.47 2.41
C LEU A 76 -10.52 -0.15 1.22
N THR A 77 -11.82 0.11 1.09
CA THR A 77 -12.67 -0.51 0.06
C THR A 77 -12.44 0.05 -1.33
N GLU A 78 -12.03 1.31 -1.46
CA GLU A 78 -11.82 1.98 -2.75
C GLU A 78 -10.40 1.82 -3.31
N SER A 79 -9.40 1.81 -2.41
CA SER A 79 -8.00 1.85 -2.81
C SER A 79 -7.28 0.52 -2.68
N PHE A 80 -7.68 -0.34 -1.72
CA PHE A 80 -6.94 -1.56 -1.41
C PHE A 80 -7.67 -2.85 -1.78
N LEU A 81 -9.01 -2.86 -1.81
CA LEU A 81 -9.78 -4.02 -2.26
C LEU A 81 -10.04 -3.92 -3.75
N THR A 82 -9.80 -5.00 -4.50
CA THR A 82 -10.04 -5.03 -5.95
C THR A 82 -10.57 -6.39 -6.40
N GLN A 83 -11.41 -6.38 -7.44
CA GLN A 83 -11.88 -7.60 -8.12
C GLN A 83 -10.89 -8.08 -9.18
N SER A 84 -10.06 -7.20 -9.68
CA SER A 84 -8.98 -7.50 -10.64
C SER A 84 -7.86 -6.51 -10.40
N PRO A 85 -6.59 -6.93 -10.55
CA PRO A 85 -5.49 -6.00 -10.45
C PRO A 85 -5.68 -4.92 -11.50
N LYS A 86 -5.90 -3.70 -11.06
CA LYS A 86 -5.82 -2.56 -11.94
C LYS A 86 -4.33 -2.36 -12.23
N ASN A 87 -3.90 -2.76 -13.41
CA ASN A 87 -2.68 -2.23 -14.01
C ASN A 87 -2.95 -0.76 -14.34
N GLU A 88 -3.05 0.07 -13.33
CA GLU A 88 -2.87 1.50 -13.52
C GLU A 88 -1.39 1.63 -13.88
N GLU A 89 -1.11 1.81 -15.16
CA GLU A 89 0.19 2.31 -15.59
C GLU A 89 0.47 3.50 -14.69
N SER A 90 1.41 3.32 -13.77
CA SER A 90 1.88 4.44 -12.94
C SER A 90 2.33 5.50 -13.92
N GLN A 91 1.52 6.55 -14.07
CA GLN A 91 1.94 7.75 -14.79
C GLN A 91 3.10 8.30 -13.96
N THR A 92 4.30 7.80 -14.27
CA THR A 92 5.53 8.45 -13.84
C THR A 92 5.44 9.85 -14.42
N PRO A 93 5.41 10.88 -13.58
CA PRO A 93 5.43 12.23 -14.08
C PRO A 93 6.68 12.38 -14.94
N THR A 94 6.49 12.72 -16.21
CA THR A 94 7.56 12.87 -17.22
C THR A 94 8.58 13.98 -16.88
N ASP A 95 8.33 14.75 -15.85
CA ASP A 95 9.14 15.90 -15.43
C ASP A 95 10.28 15.56 -14.41
N PHE A 96 10.42 14.28 -13.98
CA PHE A 96 11.42 13.89 -12.98
C PHE A 96 12.54 13.03 -13.56
N ALA A 97 13.09 13.43 -14.73
CA ALA A 97 14.15 12.69 -15.41
C ALA A 97 15.42 12.47 -14.57
N ASP A 98 15.63 13.29 -13.52
CA ASP A 98 16.85 13.28 -12.70
C ASP A 98 16.63 12.79 -11.26
N GLN A 99 15.41 12.32 -10.89
CA GLN A 99 15.10 11.92 -9.52
C GLN A 99 14.54 10.50 -9.44
N ALA A 100 15.13 9.66 -8.60
CA ALA A 100 14.60 8.33 -8.32
C ALA A 100 13.22 8.41 -7.65
N TRP A 101 12.23 7.73 -8.21
CA TRP A 101 10.83 7.75 -7.80
C TRP A 101 10.37 6.34 -7.40
N LEU A 102 9.70 6.22 -6.26
CA LEU A 102 9.07 4.98 -5.83
C LEU A 102 7.56 5.15 -5.80
N SER A 103 6.84 4.19 -6.39
CA SER A 103 5.39 4.05 -6.24
C SER A 103 5.07 2.62 -5.84
N TYR A 104 4.44 2.47 -4.69
CA TYR A 104 4.01 1.18 -4.14
C TYR A 104 2.57 1.28 -3.67
N ARG A 105 1.74 0.29 -4.07
CA ARG A 105 0.37 0.12 -3.57
C ARG A 105 0.08 -1.35 -3.38
N HIS A 106 -0.30 -1.73 -2.16
CA HIS A 106 -0.77 -3.07 -1.86
C HIS A 106 -2.25 -3.20 -2.25
N GLN A 107 -2.59 -4.20 -3.04
CA GLN A 107 -3.96 -4.51 -3.43
C GLN A 107 -4.32 -5.91 -2.98
N LEU A 108 -5.52 -6.05 -2.42
CA LEU A 108 -6.12 -7.31 -2.02
C LEU A 108 -7.10 -7.73 -3.11
N GLU A 109 -6.65 -8.61 -3.98
CA GLU A 109 -7.50 -9.18 -5.02
C GLU A 109 -8.41 -10.25 -4.44
N MET A 110 -9.68 -10.20 -4.79
CA MET A 110 -10.65 -11.21 -4.39
C MET A 110 -11.73 -11.41 -5.47
N PRO A 111 -12.35 -12.61 -5.53
CA PRO A 111 -13.47 -12.86 -6.44
C PRO A 111 -14.59 -11.84 -6.22
N ALA A 112 -15.32 -11.48 -7.29
CA ALA A 112 -16.35 -10.46 -7.27
C ALA A 112 -17.42 -10.67 -6.16
N GLU A 113 -17.82 -11.92 -5.95
CA GLU A 113 -18.77 -12.28 -4.88
C GLU A 113 -18.20 -11.98 -3.48
N HIS A 114 -16.95 -12.31 -3.24
CA HIS A 114 -16.27 -12.04 -1.96
C HIS A 114 -16.01 -10.55 -1.76
N TYR A 115 -15.71 -9.81 -2.82
CA TYR A 115 -15.49 -8.36 -2.77
C TYR A 115 -16.74 -7.64 -2.27
N GLU A 116 -17.90 -7.89 -2.89
CA GLU A 116 -19.15 -7.25 -2.49
C GLU A 116 -19.57 -7.66 -1.05
N ALA A 117 -19.46 -8.95 -0.72
CA ALA A 117 -19.77 -9.43 0.63
C ALA A 117 -18.86 -8.78 1.68
N THR A 118 -17.55 -8.66 1.38
CA THR A 118 -16.58 -8.03 2.29
C THR A 118 -16.88 -6.54 2.47
N LYS A 119 -17.18 -5.83 1.39
CA LYS A 119 -17.53 -4.42 1.42
C LYS A 119 -18.79 -4.15 2.26
N VAL A 120 -19.83 -4.97 2.09
CA VAL A 120 -21.06 -4.90 2.89
C VAL A 120 -20.74 -5.14 4.37
N ALA A 121 -20.04 -6.24 4.68
CA ALA A 121 -19.72 -6.62 6.06
C ALA A 121 -18.86 -5.56 6.80
N ILE A 122 -17.92 -4.93 6.11
CA ILE A 122 -17.10 -3.85 6.72
C ILE A 122 -17.95 -2.59 6.97
N ASN A 123 -18.88 -2.25 6.07
CA ASN A 123 -19.81 -1.14 6.30
C ASN A 123 -20.78 -1.42 7.44
N GLU A 124 -21.26 -2.65 7.59
CA GLU A 124 -22.06 -3.08 8.74
C GLU A 124 -21.30 -2.93 10.07
N LEU A 125 -19.98 -3.18 10.07
CA LEU A 125 -19.14 -2.95 11.25
C LEU A 125 -19.08 -1.45 11.62
N VAL A 126 -19.07 -0.53 10.66
CA VAL A 126 -19.18 0.91 10.93
C VAL A 126 -20.55 1.24 11.58
N GLY A 127 -21.63 0.66 11.07
CA GLY A 127 -22.97 0.77 11.64
C GLY A 127 -23.03 0.24 13.08
N LEU A 128 -22.44 -0.94 13.32
CA LEU A 128 -22.34 -1.54 14.66
C LEU A 128 -21.56 -0.64 15.64
N ARG A 129 -20.43 -0.08 15.19
CA ARG A 129 -19.67 0.88 16.00
C ARG A 129 -20.52 2.10 16.39
N ASN A 130 -21.27 2.66 15.45
CA ASN A 130 -22.12 3.81 15.74
C ASN A 130 -23.23 3.44 16.74
N LYS A 131 -23.83 2.25 16.60
CA LYS A 131 -24.83 1.73 17.54
C LYS A 131 -24.25 1.57 18.95
N LEU A 132 -23.05 0.99 19.10
CA LEU A 132 -22.40 0.79 20.39
C LEU A 132 -21.95 2.10 21.05
N VAL A 133 -21.50 3.10 20.28
CA VAL A 133 -20.93 4.34 20.82
C VAL A 133 -22.00 5.41 21.08
N HIS A 134 -23.00 5.51 20.20
CA HIS A 134 -23.93 6.65 20.23
C HIS A 134 -25.37 6.27 20.60
N HIS A 135 -25.78 5.01 20.34
CA HIS A 135 -27.20 4.63 20.42
C HIS A 135 -27.45 3.45 21.35
N PHE A 136 -26.45 2.98 22.10
CA PHE A 136 -26.58 1.77 22.92
C PHE A 136 -27.68 1.90 23.99
N ILE A 137 -27.69 3.03 24.73
CA ILE A 137 -28.68 3.28 25.80
C ILE A 137 -30.09 3.51 25.23
N GLU A 138 -30.23 4.00 24.00
CA GLU A 138 -31.51 4.18 23.34
C GLU A 138 -32.17 2.85 22.96
N HIS A 139 -31.35 1.79 22.74
CA HIS A 139 -31.81 0.48 22.29
C HIS A 139 -32.12 -0.49 23.43
N PHE A 140 -31.55 -0.28 24.60
CA PHE A 140 -31.65 -1.23 25.72
C PHE A 140 -32.03 -0.53 27.00
N ASP A 141 -33.12 -0.99 27.61
CA ASP A 141 -33.55 -0.55 28.95
C ASP A 141 -32.66 -1.25 30.01
N LEU A 142 -31.60 -0.61 30.40
CA LEU A 142 -30.64 -1.15 31.38
C LEU A 142 -31.17 -1.13 32.81
N TRP A 143 -32.36 -0.59 33.06
CA TRP A 143 -33.01 -0.56 34.37
C TRP A 143 -33.92 -1.75 34.60
N SER A 144 -34.14 -2.58 33.59
CA SER A 144 -34.89 -3.83 33.67
C SER A 144 -33.99 -5.05 33.48
N GLU A 145 -34.37 -6.15 34.13
CA GLU A 145 -33.69 -7.45 33.98
C GLU A 145 -33.70 -7.91 32.52
N SER A 146 -34.86 -7.85 31.87
CA SER A 146 -35.01 -8.25 30.47
C SER A 146 -34.19 -7.41 29.51
N GLY A 147 -34.11 -6.09 29.75
CA GLY A 147 -33.26 -5.20 28.97
C GLY A 147 -31.79 -5.46 29.14
N CYS A 148 -31.33 -5.73 30.35
CA CYS A 148 -29.96 -6.14 30.63
C CYS A 148 -29.60 -7.49 29.98
N GLN A 149 -30.49 -8.47 30.00
CA GLN A 149 -30.30 -9.77 29.33
C GLN A 149 -30.23 -9.61 27.79
N ALA A 150 -31.12 -8.79 27.21
CA ALA A 150 -31.06 -8.48 25.78
C ALA A 150 -29.76 -7.77 25.38
N ALA A 151 -29.32 -6.79 26.17
CA ALA A 151 -28.04 -6.10 25.98
C ALA A 151 -26.85 -7.06 26.09
N ASP A 152 -26.84 -7.98 27.06
CA ASP A 152 -25.79 -8.98 27.25
C ASP A 152 -25.63 -9.88 26.02
N GLY A 153 -26.73 -10.40 25.47
CA GLY A 153 -26.74 -11.21 24.24
C GLY A 153 -26.23 -10.44 23.04
N PHE A 154 -26.77 -9.23 22.82
CA PHE A 154 -26.34 -8.35 21.72
C PHE A 154 -24.83 -8.02 21.78
N LEU A 155 -24.30 -7.75 22.97
CA LEU A 155 -22.88 -7.45 23.14
C LEU A 155 -21.98 -8.66 22.87
N GLU A 156 -22.42 -9.86 23.19
CA GLU A 156 -21.68 -11.08 22.87
C GLU A 156 -21.57 -11.30 21.35
N GLU A 157 -22.67 -11.19 20.64
CA GLU A 157 -22.71 -11.28 19.17
C GLU A 157 -21.89 -10.15 18.52
N SER A 158 -22.01 -8.94 19.03
CA SER A 158 -21.25 -7.77 18.60
C SER A 158 -19.74 -8.01 18.75
N TYR A 159 -19.31 -8.53 19.91
CA TYR A 159 -17.90 -8.82 20.14
C TYR A 159 -17.35 -9.87 19.15
N GLN A 160 -18.11 -10.94 18.90
CA GLN A 160 -17.72 -11.96 17.93
C GLN A 160 -17.56 -11.39 16.52
N THR A 161 -18.50 -10.52 16.11
CA THR A 161 -18.44 -9.83 14.82
C THR A 161 -17.22 -8.92 14.74
N ILE A 162 -16.99 -8.05 15.72
CA ILE A 162 -15.83 -7.15 15.76
C ILE A 162 -14.52 -7.96 15.74
N ASN A 163 -14.45 -9.03 16.54
CA ASN A 163 -13.27 -9.86 16.62
C ASN A 163 -12.94 -10.55 15.30
N ARG A 164 -13.95 -11.06 14.58
CA ARG A 164 -13.77 -11.64 13.22
C ARG A 164 -13.17 -10.62 12.26
N HIS A 165 -13.67 -9.38 12.24
CA HIS A 165 -13.12 -8.31 11.42
C HIS A 165 -11.68 -7.94 11.81
N CYS A 166 -11.38 -7.92 13.11
CA CYS A 166 -9.99 -7.72 13.58
C CYS A 166 -9.06 -8.80 13.06
N LEU A 167 -9.45 -10.07 13.13
CA LEU A 167 -8.65 -11.20 12.66
C LEU A 167 -8.44 -11.14 11.14
N ASN A 168 -9.48 -10.81 10.37
CA ASN A 168 -9.36 -10.65 8.93
C ASN A 168 -8.38 -9.53 8.57
N LEU A 169 -8.49 -8.36 9.21
CA LEU A 169 -7.59 -7.25 8.97
C LEU A 169 -6.14 -7.57 9.39
N GLN A 170 -5.95 -8.34 10.46
CA GLN A 170 -4.63 -8.84 10.86
C GLN A 170 -4.03 -9.78 9.82
N CYS A 171 -4.84 -10.68 9.24
CA CYS A 171 -4.42 -11.53 8.13
C CYS A 171 -3.95 -10.71 6.92
N TRP A 172 -4.72 -9.69 6.53
CA TRP A 172 -4.36 -8.81 5.42
C TRP A 172 -3.09 -7.99 5.71
N ALA A 173 -2.97 -7.46 6.94
CA ALA A 173 -1.77 -6.73 7.35
C ALA A 173 -0.52 -7.63 7.33
N LYS A 174 -0.65 -8.89 7.75
CA LYS A 174 0.44 -9.87 7.69
C LYS A 174 0.85 -10.17 6.25
N ALA A 175 -0.12 -10.42 5.36
CA ALA A 175 0.15 -10.63 3.94
C ALA A 175 0.85 -9.42 3.29
N MET A 176 0.45 -8.20 3.65
CA MET A 176 1.11 -6.97 3.20
C MET A 176 2.57 -6.88 3.68
N ILE A 177 2.84 -7.23 4.94
CA ILE A 177 4.21 -7.24 5.48
C ILE A 177 5.08 -8.28 4.76
N GLU A 178 4.54 -9.46 4.50
CA GLU A 178 5.23 -10.52 3.77
C GLU A 178 5.52 -10.11 2.31
N ALA A 179 4.55 -9.49 1.64
CA ALA A 179 4.74 -8.97 0.28
C ALA A 179 5.82 -7.87 0.21
N ARG A 180 5.86 -6.98 1.20
CA ARG A 180 6.93 -5.96 1.31
C ARG A 180 8.29 -6.58 1.53
N ALA A 181 8.40 -7.57 2.42
CA ALA A 181 9.68 -8.27 2.64
C ALA A 181 10.18 -8.99 1.38
N GLN A 182 9.27 -9.55 0.58
CA GLN A 182 9.62 -10.12 -0.72
C GLN A 182 10.10 -9.05 -1.72
N MET A 183 9.42 -7.91 -1.77
CA MET A 183 9.80 -6.77 -2.59
C MET A 183 11.19 -6.22 -2.19
N ASP A 184 11.43 -6.03 -0.88
CA ASP A 184 12.72 -5.57 -0.37
C ASP A 184 13.84 -6.56 -0.75
N SER A 185 13.59 -7.86 -0.62
CA SER A 185 14.53 -8.91 -1.03
C SER A 185 14.79 -8.89 -2.54
N PHE A 186 13.75 -8.64 -3.35
CA PHE A 186 13.89 -8.52 -4.81
C PHE A 186 14.72 -7.30 -5.20
N ILE A 187 14.45 -6.12 -4.60
CA ILE A 187 15.19 -4.88 -4.85
C ILE A 187 16.67 -5.03 -4.50
N GLN A 188 17.01 -5.82 -3.48
CA GLN A 188 18.39 -6.09 -3.07
C GLN A 188 19.06 -7.22 -3.88
N SER A 189 18.35 -7.81 -4.83
CA SER A 189 18.89 -8.91 -5.63
C SER A 189 19.66 -8.44 -6.85
N GLN A 190 20.64 -9.24 -7.30
CA GLN A 190 21.34 -9.02 -8.57
C GLN A 190 20.41 -9.04 -9.79
N ILE A 191 19.27 -9.69 -9.68
CA ILE A 191 18.23 -9.71 -10.73
C ILE A 191 17.68 -8.29 -10.93
N PHE A 192 17.34 -7.60 -9.85
CA PHE A 192 16.83 -6.23 -9.91
C PHE A 192 17.90 -5.24 -10.43
N GLU A 193 19.15 -5.40 -10.02
CA GLU A 193 20.27 -4.62 -10.59
C GLU A 193 20.38 -4.87 -12.10
N GLY A 194 20.27 -6.12 -12.54
CA GLY A 194 20.23 -6.45 -13.96
C GLY A 194 19.04 -5.80 -14.70
N GLU A 195 17.84 -5.85 -14.15
CA GLU A 195 16.65 -5.22 -14.73
C GLU A 195 16.81 -3.69 -14.87
N LEU A 196 17.40 -3.01 -13.88
CA LEU A 196 17.72 -1.59 -13.97
C LEU A 196 18.70 -1.27 -15.10
N ASP A 197 19.59 -2.20 -15.38
CA ASP A 197 20.54 -2.12 -16.50
C ASP A 197 19.94 -2.60 -17.85
N GLY A 198 18.67 -2.96 -17.88
CA GLY A 198 17.99 -3.50 -19.06
C GLY A 198 18.34 -4.96 -19.36
N ILE A 199 18.88 -5.71 -18.39
CA ILE A 199 19.14 -7.15 -18.52
C ILE A 199 17.96 -7.92 -17.95
N ARG A 200 17.25 -8.66 -18.80
CA ARG A 200 16.12 -9.50 -18.38
C ARG A 200 16.60 -10.78 -17.69
N VAL A 201 15.71 -11.39 -16.93
CA VAL A 201 15.97 -12.64 -16.20
C VAL A 201 16.47 -13.79 -17.12
N ASP A 202 16.08 -13.80 -18.39
CA ASP A 202 16.52 -14.76 -19.39
C ASP A 202 17.89 -14.43 -20.00
N GLY A 203 18.55 -13.37 -19.55
CA GLY A 203 19.84 -12.87 -20.02
C GLY A 203 19.76 -12.05 -21.31
N SER A 204 18.56 -11.83 -21.87
CA SER A 204 18.38 -10.92 -22.99
C SER A 204 18.52 -9.47 -22.54
N VAL A 205 18.95 -8.58 -23.44
CA VAL A 205 19.14 -7.15 -23.12
C VAL A 205 18.10 -6.32 -23.83
N ASP A 206 17.34 -5.55 -23.06
CA ASP A 206 16.48 -4.49 -23.57
C ASP A 206 17.32 -3.25 -23.86
N TRP A 207 17.94 -3.21 -25.00
CA TRP A 207 18.86 -2.13 -25.37
C TRP A 207 18.28 -0.71 -25.22
N PRO A 208 17.03 -0.42 -25.63
CA PRO A 208 16.43 0.89 -25.43
C PRO A 208 16.34 1.35 -23.97
N ALA A 209 16.14 0.41 -23.04
CA ALA A 209 16.02 0.67 -21.59
C ALA A 209 17.37 0.53 -20.87
N SER A 210 18.43 0.04 -21.54
CA SER A 210 19.72 -0.18 -20.89
C SER A 210 20.42 1.14 -20.50
N GLY A 211 21.10 1.14 -19.36
CA GLY A 211 21.89 2.27 -18.89
C GLY A 211 22.94 2.73 -19.93
N ILE A 212 23.53 1.80 -20.69
CA ILE A 212 24.46 2.12 -21.78
C ILE A 212 23.78 2.95 -22.87
N CYS A 213 22.57 2.60 -23.31
CA CYS A 213 21.85 3.40 -24.31
C CYS A 213 21.45 4.77 -23.76
N GLY A 214 21.16 4.88 -22.47
CA GLY A 214 20.98 6.16 -21.78
C GLY A 214 22.24 7.04 -21.89
N CYS A 215 23.37 6.51 -21.48
CA CYS A 215 24.66 7.19 -21.55
C CYS A 215 25.04 7.57 -23.01
N LEU A 216 24.78 6.69 -23.97
CA LEU A 216 25.03 6.99 -25.39
C LEU A 216 24.18 8.15 -25.92
N ARG A 217 22.89 8.22 -25.55
CA ARG A 217 22.00 9.34 -25.90
C ARG A 217 22.47 10.65 -25.27
N GLU A 218 22.86 10.62 -24.01
CA GLU A 218 23.38 11.79 -23.32
C GLU A 218 24.70 12.28 -23.95
N ALA A 219 25.59 11.36 -24.26
CA ALA A 219 26.84 11.67 -24.95
C ALA A 219 26.61 12.22 -26.38
N GLU A 220 25.59 11.72 -27.09
CA GLU A 220 25.19 12.25 -28.38
C GLU A 220 24.78 13.73 -28.27
N ILE A 221 23.96 14.07 -27.24
CA ILE A 221 23.59 15.47 -26.99
C ILE A 221 24.80 16.36 -26.72
N LYS A 222 25.78 15.84 -25.97
CA LYS A 222 26.98 16.64 -25.55
C LYS A 222 28.08 16.75 -26.59
N PHE A 223 28.26 15.70 -27.40
CA PHE A 223 29.47 15.56 -28.22
C PHE A 223 29.18 15.31 -29.71
N ALA A 224 27.91 15.42 -30.15
CA ALA A 224 27.62 15.22 -31.56
C ALA A 224 28.18 16.37 -32.41
N GLU A 225 28.98 16.04 -33.41
CA GLU A 225 29.45 16.95 -34.48
C GLU A 225 28.89 16.42 -35.79
N ASP A 226 28.14 17.24 -36.51
CA ASP A 226 27.50 16.91 -37.84
C ASP A 226 26.65 15.64 -37.78
N GLY A 227 25.96 15.39 -36.63
CA GLY A 227 25.11 14.23 -36.41
C GLY A 227 25.83 12.92 -36.05
N TRP A 228 27.14 13.00 -35.70
CA TRP A 228 27.96 11.87 -35.33
C TRP A 228 28.71 12.11 -34.02
N THR A 229 28.79 11.05 -33.17
CA THR A 229 29.53 11.10 -31.93
C THR A 229 30.66 10.06 -31.96
N ARG A 230 31.90 10.46 -31.63
CA ARG A 230 33.03 9.54 -31.60
C ARG A 230 32.94 8.61 -30.41
N LEU A 231 32.86 7.29 -30.61
CA LEU A 231 32.73 6.28 -29.58
C LEU A 231 33.81 6.39 -28.48
N GLN A 232 35.07 6.66 -28.86
CA GLN A 232 36.15 6.82 -27.88
C GLN A 232 35.95 8.02 -26.95
N THR A 233 35.35 9.10 -27.42
CA THR A 233 35.01 10.28 -26.61
C THR A 233 33.93 9.91 -25.59
N VAL A 234 32.92 9.14 -26.03
CA VAL A 234 31.84 8.64 -25.19
C VAL A 234 32.38 7.71 -24.10
N ILE A 235 33.18 6.72 -24.48
CA ILE A 235 33.77 5.76 -23.53
C ILE A 235 34.55 6.47 -22.43
N ARG A 236 35.41 7.45 -22.82
CA ARG A 236 36.22 8.23 -21.85
C ARG A 236 35.30 9.03 -20.94
N TRP A 237 34.28 9.71 -21.50
CA TRP A 237 33.34 10.50 -20.71
C TRP A 237 32.52 9.64 -19.75
N ILE A 238 32.05 8.46 -20.16
CA ILE A 238 31.33 7.53 -19.26
C ILE A 238 32.27 7.11 -18.11
N GLY A 239 33.49 6.75 -18.38
CA GLY A 239 34.46 6.37 -17.35
C GLY A 239 34.77 7.50 -16.35
N ASP A 240 34.79 8.75 -16.82
CA ASP A 240 35.01 9.92 -15.96
C ASP A 240 33.76 10.33 -15.16
N ALA A 241 32.59 10.20 -15.76
CA ALA A 241 31.31 10.61 -15.15
C ALA A 241 30.76 9.57 -14.15
N TYR A 242 31.10 8.30 -14.34
CA TYR A 242 30.56 7.18 -13.55
C TYR A 242 31.65 6.20 -13.09
N PRO A 243 32.64 6.66 -12.26
CA PRO A 243 33.82 5.89 -11.91
C PRO A 243 33.56 4.60 -11.11
N ASP A 244 32.43 4.52 -10.41
CA ASP A 244 32.10 3.39 -9.52
C ASP A 244 31.36 2.23 -10.20
N THR A 245 31.13 2.28 -11.52
CA THR A 245 30.39 1.25 -12.24
C THR A 245 31.32 0.25 -12.95
N ASP A 246 31.93 -0.67 -12.17
CA ASP A 246 32.72 -1.80 -12.72
C ASP A 246 31.96 -2.65 -13.75
N ALA A 247 30.66 -2.79 -13.57
CA ALA A 247 29.78 -3.51 -14.52
C ALA A 247 29.65 -2.77 -15.87
N GLN A 248 29.72 -1.44 -15.90
CA GLN A 248 29.70 -0.65 -17.13
C GLN A 248 31.04 -0.72 -17.88
N ALA A 249 32.15 -0.80 -17.18
CA ALA A 249 33.48 -0.99 -17.80
C ALA A 249 33.57 -2.32 -18.57
N LEU A 250 33.01 -3.40 -18.05
CA LEU A 250 32.91 -4.69 -18.73
C LEU A 250 32.04 -4.65 -19.99
N ARG A 251 30.97 -3.87 -19.98
CA ARG A 251 30.06 -3.71 -21.13
C ARG A 251 30.63 -2.80 -22.20
N LEU A 252 31.41 -1.80 -21.83
CA LEU A 252 32.19 -0.98 -22.78
C LEU A 252 33.24 -1.80 -23.53
N GLN A 253 33.90 -2.74 -22.86
CA GLN A 253 34.81 -3.70 -23.48
C GLN A 253 34.10 -4.62 -24.46
N GLN A 254 32.84 -5.02 -24.17
CA GLN A 254 32.04 -5.79 -25.10
C GLN A 254 31.62 -5.00 -26.36
N LEU A 255 31.43 -3.69 -26.25
CA LEU A 255 31.18 -2.81 -27.39
C LEU A 255 32.42 -2.67 -28.28
N GLU A 256 33.64 -2.62 -27.71
CA GLU A 256 34.90 -2.59 -28.43
C GLU A 256 35.19 -3.91 -29.16
N THR A 257 34.75 -5.05 -28.61
CA THR A 257 34.96 -6.37 -29.18
C THR A 257 33.86 -6.83 -30.15
N CYS A 258 32.80 -6.05 -30.30
CA CYS A 258 31.70 -6.35 -31.23
C CYS A 258 32.15 -6.12 -32.68
N PRO A 259 32.30 -7.18 -33.53
CA PRO A 259 32.92 -7.07 -34.85
C PRO A 259 32.02 -6.39 -35.90
N ALA A 260 30.87 -5.88 -35.55
CA ALA A 260 29.92 -5.40 -36.54
C ALA A 260 29.33 -4.03 -36.21
N ARG A 261 29.81 -3.04 -36.95
CA ARG A 261 29.03 -1.86 -37.38
C ARG A 261 28.48 -0.87 -36.32
N VAL A 262 29.14 -0.66 -35.18
CA VAL A 262 28.85 0.52 -34.36
C VAL A 262 29.91 1.58 -34.59
N THR A 263 30.05 2.03 -35.85
CA THR A 263 30.96 3.14 -36.16
C THR A 263 30.21 4.47 -36.07
N ALA A 264 28.89 4.48 -35.99
CA ALA A 264 28.12 5.70 -35.75
C ALA A 264 26.65 5.43 -35.46
N VAL A 265 26.10 6.07 -34.46
CA VAL A 265 24.66 6.16 -34.23
C VAL A 265 24.11 7.30 -35.09
N ARG A 266 23.33 6.97 -36.10
CA ARG A 266 22.71 7.95 -36.99
C ARG A 266 21.42 8.46 -36.38
N ASN A 267 21.32 9.76 -36.15
CA ASN A 267 20.08 10.40 -35.71
C ASN A 267 19.05 10.33 -36.86
N THR A 268 18.17 9.33 -36.84
CA THR A 268 16.99 9.31 -37.71
C THR A 268 15.96 10.24 -37.09
N LYS A 269 15.98 11.51 -37.50
CA LYS A 269 14.80 12.37 -37.35
C LYS A 269 13.66 11.69 -38.06
N ASN A 270 12.69 11.18 -37.34
CA ASN A 270 11.40 10.80 -37.89
C ASN A 270 10.75 12.03 -38.46
N PRO A 271 10.39 12.05 -39.76
CA PRO A 271 9.54 13.06 -40.27
C PRO A 271 8.07 12.69 -39.99
N CYS A 272 7.34 13.62 -39.38
CA CYS A 272 5.90 13.70 -39.09
C CYS A 272 5.44 13.04 -37.82
#